data_705b0df178fe47fa9cab21ea000d7718
#
_entry.id   705b0df178fe47fa9cab21ea000d7718
#
_cell.length_a   1.000
_cell.length_b   1.000
_cell.length_c   1.000
_cell.angle_alpha   90.00
_cell.angle_beta   90.00
_cell.angle_gamma   90.00
#
_symmetry.space_group_name_H-M   'P 1'
#
loop_
_entity.id
_entity.type
_entity.pdbx_description
1 polymer ?
#
loop_
_entity_poly.entity_id
_entity_poly.type
_entity_poly.pdbx_seq_one_letter_code
_entity_poly.pdbx_strand_id
1 'polypeptide(L)'
;MQISMVLYVIICIVKLLFAEIDTNKEKCIREITQMEKLTVNETEYEIEKLLGKGKGGYSYLAVKDGKKYVLKQIHHEPCSYYQFGNKIQSEMDDYKRLSTIGIKMPEMLDVDIDNERIVKEYIDGETIYDLVLEDKMEPEYVSQMKAMCELLYPTNTNIDYFPTNFVVNNGEIFYIDYECNDYMEEWNFENWGIKYWSKTPEFLQYVEEHR
;
A
#
# COMPACT_ATOMS: atom_id res chain seq x y z
N MET A 1 0.13 58.03 33.67
CA MET A 1 -0.24 57.98 32.24
C MET A 1 0.56 56.93 31.42
N GLN A 2 1.85 56.68 31.77
CA GLN A 2 2.67 55.66 31.04
C GLN A 2 2.27 54.19 31.22
N ILE A 3 1.74 53.81 32.38
CA ILE A 3 1.35 52.41 32.70
C ILE A 3 0.14 51.96 31.82
N SER A 4 -0.75 52.88 31.46
CA SER A 4 -1.95 52.58 30.64
C SER A 4 -1.58 52.22 29.18
N MET A 5 -0.54 52.82 28.61
CA MET A 5 -0.12 52.59 27.23
C MET A 5 0.59 51.23 27.07
N VAL A 6 1.43 50.86 28.04
CA VAL A 6 2.10 49.53 28.05
C VAL A 6 1.09 48.39 28.17
N LEU A 7 0.09 48.57 29.06
CA LEU A 7 -0.96 47.57 29.25
C LEU A 7 -1.82 47.39 27.98
N TYR A 8 -2.11 48.50 27.27
CA TYR A 8 -2.85 48.44 26.01
C TYR A 8 -2.06 47.71 24.91
N VAL A 9 -0.76 47.97 24.79
CA VAL A 9 0.12 47.27 23.83
C VAL A 9 0.20 45.77 24.13
N ILE A 10 0.33 45.39 25.42
CA ILE A 10 0.33 43.96 25.82
C ILE A 10 -0.99 43.29 25.46
N ILE A 11 -2.14 43.93 25.70
CA ILE A 11 -3.46 43.41 25.36
C ILE A 11 -3.59 43.21 23.82
N CYS A 12 -3.08 44.16 23.02
CA CYS A 12 -3.09 44.04 21.57
C CYS A 12 -2.20 42.91 21.08
N ILE A 13 -1.01 42.73 21.63
CA ILE A 13 -0.09 41.62 21.28
C ILE A 13 -0.73 40.27 21.65
N VAL A 14 -1.31 40.16 22.83
CA VAL A 14 -2.01 38.93 23.26
C VAL A 14 -3.18 38.62 22.35
N LYS A 15 -3.99 39.60 21.96
CA LYS A 15 -5.09 39.37 21.00
C LYS A 15 -4.61 38.93 19.61
N LEU A 16 -3.50 39.50 19.12
CA LEU A 16 -2.89 39.08 17.84
C LEU A 16 -2.36 37.65 17.93
N LEU A 17 -1.70 37.26 19.00
CA LEU A 17 -1.23 35.91 19.24
C LEU A 17 -2.39 34.88 19.31
N PHE A 18 -3.49 35.22 20.00
CA PHE A 18 -4.67 34.37 20.05
C PHE A 18 -5.34 34.24 18.67
N ALA A 19 -5.42 35.32 17.86
CA ALA A 19 -5.95 35.30 16.53
C ALA A 19 -5.10 34.43 15.57
N GLU A 20 -3.76 34.46 15.72
CA GLU A 20 -2.86 33.60 14.96
C GLU A 20 -2.97 32.11 15.35
N ILE A 21 -3.16 31.81 16.63
CA ILE A 21 -3.38 30.46 17.14
C ILE A 21 -4.73 29.91 16.62
N ASP A 22 -5.80 30.73 16.65
CA ASP A 22 -7.11 30.30 16.15
C ASP A 22 -7.12 30.07 14.63
N THR A 23 -6.45 30.95 13.85
CA THR A 23 -6.31 30.74 12.39
C THR A 23 -5.48 29.52 12.05
N ASN A 24 -4.41 29.23 12.78
CA ASN A 24 -3.61 28.02 12.58
C ASN A 24 -4.37 26.76 13.01
N LYS A 25 -5.16 26.85 14.08
CA LYS A 25 -6.03 25.75 14.55
C LYS A 25 -7.16 25.47 13.56
N GLU A 26 -7.81 26.52 13.02
CA GLU A 26 -8.83 26.35 11.97
C GLU A 26 -8.24 25.81 10.66
N LYS A 27 -7.03 26.24 10.27
CA LYS A 27 -6.32 25.69 9.11
C LYS A 27 -5.96 24.22 9.32
N CYS A 28 -5.43 23.87 10.49
CA CYS A 28 -5.14 22.49 10.85
C CYS A 28 -6.41 21.62 10.92
N ILE A 29 -7.52 22.16 11.46
CA ILE A 29 -8.82 21.47 11.46
C ILE A 29 -9.35 21.31 10.04
N ARG A 30 -9.20 22.30 9.15
CA ARG A 30 -9.60 22.16 7.74
C ARG A 30 -8.73 21.15 6.99
N GLU A 31 -7.43 21.11 7.23
CA GLU A 31 -6.52 20.09 6.67
C GLU A 31 -6.84 18.68 7.19
N ILE A 32 -7.25 18.56 8.46
CA ILE A 32 -7.70 17.29 9.06
C ILE A 32 -9.11 16.89 8.58
N THR A 33 -9.96 17.86 8.22
CA THR A 33 -11.38 17.61 7.86
C THR A 33 -11.57 17.41 6.35
N GLN A 34 -10.57 17.73 5.53
CA GLN A 34 -10.59 17.47 4.10
C GLN A 34 -9.93 16.10 3.86
N MET A 35 -10.62 15.01 4.24
CA MET A 35 -10.26 13.68 3.74
C MET A 35 -10.25 13.77 2.22
N GLU A 36 -9.10 13.49 1.63
CA GLU A 36 -8.99 13.44 0.18
C GLU A 36 -9.94 12.37 -0.33
N LYS A 37 -10.71 12.69 -1.36
CA LYS A 37 -11.67 11.77 -1.95
C LYS A 37 -11.23 11.43 -3.35
N LEU A 38 -11.32 10.16 -3.70
CA LEU A 38 -11.09 9.67 -5.04
C LEU A 38 -12.33 8.97 -5.56
N THR A 39 -12.70 9.25 -6.81
CA THR A 39 -13.84 8.62 -7.46
C THR A 39 -13.36 7.49 -8.37
N VAL A 40 -13.99 6.33 -8.27
CA VAL A 40 -13.81 5.20 -9.19
C VAL A 40 -15.14 4.97 -9.89
N ASN A 41 -15.17 5.15 -11.22
CA ASN A 41 -16.39 5.26 -11.98
C ASN A 41 -17.32 6.34 -11.35
N GLU A 42 -18.50 6.00 -10.88
CA GLU A 42 -19.43 6.93 -10.23
C GLU A 42 -19.39 6.86 -8.68
N THR A 43 -18.46 6.08 -8.12
CA THR A 43 -18.37 5.82 -6.68
C THR A 43 -17.26 6.63 -6.03
N GLU A 44 -17.60 7.42 -5.02
CA GLU A 44 -16.65 8.19 -4.22
C GLU A 44 -16.15 7.38 -3.01
N TYR A 45 -14.84 7.42 -2.78
CA TYR A 45 -14.13 6.81 -1.66
C TYR A 45 -13.37 7.86 -0.87
N GLU A 46 -13.46 7.80 0.46
CA GLU A 46 -12.68 8.63 1.38
C GLU A 46 -11.30 7.98 1.60
N ILE A 47 -10.24 8.74 1.37
CA ILE A 47 -8.86 8.26 1.52
C ILE A 47 -8.41 8.48 2.97
N GLU A 48 -8.10 7.40 3.69
CA GLU A 48 -7.62 7.48 5.06
C GLU A 48 -6.09 7.65 5.12
N LYS A 49 -5.35 6.87 4.34
CA LYS A 49 -3.88 6.93 4.31
C LYS A 49 -3.30 6.28 3.06
N LEU A 50 -2.07 6.67 2.73
CA LEU A 50 -1.23 5.95 1.78
C LEU A 50 -0.73 4.65 2.44
N LEU A 51 -0.94 3.51 1.77
CA LEU A 51 -0.42 2.20 2.18
C LEU A 51 0.95 1.93 1.56
N GLY A 52 1.18 2.39 0.33
CA GLY A 52 2.45 2.20 -0.35
C GLY A 52 2.51 2.90 -1.71
N LYS A 53 3.74 3.13 -2.16
CA LYS A 53 4.07 3.59 -3.50
C LYS A 53 4.91 2.54 -4.19
N GLY A 54 4.35 1.92 -5.22
CA GLY A 54 5.06 0.99 -6.11
C GLY A 54 5.52 1.64 -7.40
N LYS A 55 6.19 0.88 -8.26
CA LYS A 55 6.62 1.29 -9.62
C LYS A 55 5.44 1.77 -10.49
N GLY A 56 4.28 1.22 -10.24
CA GLY A 56 3.09 1.36 -11.07
C GLY A 56 1.97 2.18 -10.49
N GLY A 57 2.01 2.51 -9.22
CA GLY A 57 0.85 3.18 -8.62
C GLY A 57 1.03 3.49 -7.14
N TYR A 58 0.10 4.27 -6.65
CA TYR A 58 -0.12 4.55 -5.25
C TYR A 58 -1.26 3.68 -4.74
N SER A 59 -1.06 2.96 -3.64
CA SER A 59 -2.10 2.20 -2.97
C SER A 59 -2.55 2.93 -1.71
N TYR A 60 -3.83 3.20 -1.61
CA TYR A 60 -4.45 3.91 -0.49
C TYR A 60 -5.39 2.99 0.29
N LEU A 61 -5.42 3.15 1.60
CA LEU A 61 -6.56 2.70 2.40
C LEU A 61 -7.72 3.67 2.15
N ALA A 62 -8.80 3.16 1.62
CA ALA A 62 -9.98 3.91 1.28
C ALA A 62 -11.19 3.38 2.05
N VAL A 63 -12.14 4.25 2.36
CA VAL A 63 -13.37 3.90 3.08
C VAL A 63 -14.59 4.35 2.31
N LYS A 64 -15.60 3.48 2.27
CA LYS A 64 -16.93 3.79 1.77
C LYS A 64 -17.96 3.05 2.64
N ASP A 65 -18.98 3.75 3.09
CA ASP A 65 -20.07 3.19 3.91
C ASP A 65 -19.56 2.40 5.14
N GLY A 66 -18.45 2.87 5.76
CA GLY A 66 -17.82 2.25 6.91
C GLY A 66 -17.03 0.96 6.61
N LYS A 67 -16.88 0.58 5.34
CA LYS A 67 -16.06 -0.55 4.90
C LYS A 67 -14.75 -0.08 4.33
N LYS A 68 -13.68 -0.85 4.58
CA LYS A 68 -12.32 -0.61 4.09
C LYS A 68 -12.09 -1.27 2.75
N TYR A 69 -11.32 -0.58 1.91
CA TYR A 69 -10.90 -1.02 0.58
C TYR A 69 -9.44 -0.61 0.35
N VAL A 70 -8.78 -1.23 -0.62
CA VAL A 70 -7.56 -0.70 -1.22
C VAL A 70 -7.92 -0.03 -2.53
N LEU A 71 -7.63 1.27 -2.66
CA LEU A 71 -7.74 1.99 -3.92
C LEU A 71 -6.34 2.21 -4.48
N LYS A 72 -6.06 1.60 -5.64
CA LYS A 72 -4.80 1.78 -6.38
C LYS A 72 -5.01 2.83 -7.47
N GLN A 73 -4.22 3.91 -7.41
CA GLN A 73 -4.11 4.91 -8.47
C GLN A 73 -2.85 4.63 -9.27
N ILE A 74 -2.99 4.28 -10.54
CA ILE A 74 -1.86 4.13 -11.46
C ILE A 74 -1.20 5.50 -11.68
N HIS A 75 0.12 5.53 -11.81
CA HIS A 75 0.88 6.70 -12.21
C HIS A 75 1.86 6.37 -13.34
N HIS A 76 2.27 7.40 -14.09
CA HIS A 76 3.22 7.31 -15.20
C HIS A 76 4.52 8.06 -14.89
N GLU A 77 4.91 8.12 -13.62
CA GLU A 77 6.18 8.74 -13.23
C GLU A 77 7.36 8.03 -13.91
N PRO A 78 8.33 8.77 -14.45
CA PRO A 78 9.47 8.18 -15.15
C PRO A 78 10.22 7.18 -14.27
N CYS A 79 10.47 5.98 -14.79
CA CYS A 79 11.30 4.97 -14.14
C CYS A 79 12.42 4.57 -15.12
N SER A 80 13.68 4.59 -14.65
CA SER A 80 14.86 4.38 -15.51
C SER A 80 15.00 2.94 -16.03
N TYR A 81 14.30 1.99 -15.43
CA TYR A 81 14.43 0.56 -15.72
C TYR A 81 13.11 -0.10 -16.18
N TYR A 82 12.03 0.68 -16.34
CA TYR A 82 10.74 0.14 -16.74
C TYR A 82 10.03 1.09 -17.72
N GLN A 83 9.59 0.55 -18.86
CA GLN A 83 8.73 1.26 -19.80
C GLN A 83 7.30 0.81 -19.61
N PHE A 84 6.45 1.73 -19.23
CA PHE A 84 5.06 1.46 -18.97
C PHE A 84 4.27 1.36 -20.28
N GLY A 85 3.71 0.18 -20.53
CA GLY A 85 2.60 -0.01 -21.47
C GLY A 85 1.26 0.42 -20.85
N ASN A 86 0.18 -0.25 -21.23
CA ASN A 86 -1.13 -0.07 -20.61
C ASN A 86 -1.16 -0.83 -19.26
N LYS A 87 -0.80 -0.14 -18.17
CA LYS A 87 -0.65 -0.72 -16.84
C LYS A 87 -1.95 -1.26 -16.26
N ILE A 88 -3.04 -0.52 -16.41
CA ILE A 88 -4.32 -0.97 -15.87
C ILE A 88 -4.78 -2.27 -16.54
N GLN A 89 -4.53 -2.39 -17.85
CA GLN A 89 -4.82 -3.63 -18.57
C GLN A 89 -3.91 -4.76 -18.10
N SER A 90 -2.61 -4.50 -17.89
CA SER A 90 -1.68 -5.50 -17.34
C SER A 90 -2.14 -6.02 -15.99
N GLU A 91 -2.55 -5.13 -15.07
CA GLU A 91 -3.06 -5.56 -13.76
C GLU A 91 -4.34 -6.40 -13.85
N MET A 92 -5.22 -6.07 -14.78
CA MET A 92 -6.43 -6.88 -15.02
C MET A 92 -6.10 -8.26 -15.58
N ASP A 93 -5.15 -8.34 -16.52
CA ASP A 93 -4.72 -9.60 -17.14
C ASP A 93 -3.97 -10.48 -16.13
N ASP A 94 -3.09 -9.91 -15.31
CA ASP A 94 -2.38 -10.57 -14.23
C ASP A 94 -3.34 -11.08 -13.15
N TYR A 95 -4.29 -10.25 -12.71
CA TYR A 95 -5.35 -10.68 -11.80
C TYR A 95 -6.12 -11.88 -12.34
N LYS A 96 -6.52 -11.85 -13.62
CA LYS A 96 -7.23 -12.95 -14.28
C LYS A 96 -6.37 -14.21 -14.34
N ARG A 97 -5.07 -14.08 -14.69
CA ARG A 97 -4.12 -15.18 -14.72
C ARG A 97 -3.99 -15.85 -13.35
N LEU A 98 -3.71 -15.06 -12.31
CA LEU A 98 -3.53 -15.54 -10.93
C LEU A 98 -4.82 -16.14 -10.34
N SER A 99 -5.99 -15.53 -10.61
CA SER A 99 -7.30 -16.07 -10.21
C SER A 99 -7.56 -17.43 -10.86
N THR A 100 -7.20 -17.60 -12.13
CA THR A 100 -7.38 -18.86 -12.86
C THR A 100 -6.48 -19.98 -12.30
N ILE A 101 -5.27 -19.62 -11.83
CA ILE A 101 -4.34 -20.53 -11.16
C ILE A 101 -4.85 -20.90 -9.76
N GLY A 102 -5.67 -20.06 -9.15
CA GLY A 102 -6.22 -20.26 -7.79
C GLY A 102 -5.36 -19.66 -6.69
N ILE A 103 -4.60 -18.60 -7.01
CA ILE A 103 -3.80 -17.88 -6.02
C ILE A 103 -4.73 -17.11 -5.07
N LYS A 104 -4.50 -17.24 -3.76
CA LYS A 104 -5.23 -16.50 -2.74
C LYS A 104 -4.78 -15.04 -2.73
N MET A 105 -5.67 -14.14 -3.08
CA MET A 105 -5.40 -12.70 -3.21
C MET A 105 -6.70 -11.89 -2.99
N PRO A 106 -6.59 -10.57 -2.74
CA PRO A 106 -7.77 -9.70 -2.65
C PRO A 106 -8.62 -9.77 -3.91
N GLU A 107 -9.94 -9.70 -3.76
CA GLU A 107 -10.85 -9.57 -4.89
C GLU A 107 -10.67 -8.21 -5.58
N MET A 108 -10.61 -8.18 -6.91
CA MET A 108 -10.70 -6.95 -7.71
C MET A 108 -12.18 -6.57 -7.84
N LEU A 109 -12.57 -5.50 -7.17
CA LEU A 109 -13.99 -5.13 -7.00
C LEU A 109 -14.48 -4.17 -8.07
N ASP A 110 -13.65 -3.22 -8.49
CA ASP A 110 -14.01 -2.22 -9.49
C ASP A 110 -12.76 -1.71 -10.23
N VAL A 111 -12.93 -1.32 -11.49
CA VAL A 111 -11.85 -0.80 -12.35
C VAL A 111 -12.35 0.39 -13.15
N ASP A 112 -11.75 1.54 -12.95
CA ASP A 112 -11.95 2.76 -13.72
C ASP A 112 -10.80 2.92 -14.71
N ILE A 113 -11.04 2.52 -15.95
CA ILE A 113 -10.02 2.51 -17.00
C ILE A 113 -9.61 3.94 -17.37
N ASP A 114 -10.57 4.87 -17.41
CA ASP A 114 -10.33 6.25 -17.85
C ASP A 114 -9.48 7.03 -16.84
N ASN A 115 -9.71 6.81 -15.54
CA ASN A 115 -8.95 7.41 -14.46
C ASN A 115 -7.78 6.54 -13.96
N GLU A 116 -7.60 5.35 -14.54
CA GLU A 116 -6.58 4.36 -14.19
C GLU A 116 -6.57 4.03 -12.68
N ARG A 117 -7.75 3.65 -12.16
CA ARG A 117 -7.97 3.31 -10.75
C ARG A 117 -8.53 1.90 -10.60
N ILE A 118 -8.08 1.21 -9.57
CA ILE A 118 -8.56 -0.12 -9.21
C ILE A 118 -8.98 -0.11 -7.74
N VAL A 119 -10.15 -0.66 -7.45
CA VAL A 119 -10.61 -0.93 -6.08
C VAL A 119 -10.48 -2.41 -5.81
N LYS A 120 -9.80 -2.74 -4.72
CA LYS A 120 -9.57 -4.11 -4.25
C LYS A 120 -10.13 -4.29 -2.85
N GLU A 121 -10.46 -5.53 -2.51
CA GLU A 121 -10.70 -5.94 -1.14
C GLU A 121 -9.54 -5.52 -0.23
N TYR A 122 -9.84 -5.03 0.97
CA TYR A 122 -8.84 -4.77 1.99
C TYR A 122 -8.66 -6.02 2.85
N ILE A 123 -7.47 -6.61 2.83
CA ILE A 123 -7.11 -7.71 3.72
C ILE A 123 -6.54 -7.11 5.00
N ASP A 124 -7.26 -7.27 6.11
CA ASP A 124 -6.85 -6.74 7.42
C ASP A 124 -5.85 -7.69 8.08
N GLY A 125 -4.60 -7.30 8.19
CA GLY A 125 -3.54 -8.13 8.74
C GLY A 125 -2.17 -7.47 8.70
N GLU A 126 -1.17 -8.20 9.19
CA GLU A 126 0.24 -7.79 9.15
C GLU A 126 0.90 -8.34 7.89
N THR A 127 1.84 -7.59 7.31
CA THR A 127 2.62 -8.09 6.18
C THR A 127 3.64 -9.13 6.66
N ILE A 128 4.05 -10.02 5.78
CA ILE A 128 5.18 -10.94 6.07
C ILE A 128 6.44 -10.14 6.41
N TYR A 129 6.64 -8.96 5.80
CA TYR A 129 7.74 -8.06 6.12
C TYR A 129 7.72 -7.62 7.60
N ASP A 130 6.56 -7.18 8.09
CA ASP A 130 6.40 -6.76 9.49
C ASP A 130 6.60 -7.95 10.44
N LEU A 131 6.05 -9.12 10.11
CA LEU A 131 6.22 -10.35 10.90
C LEU A 131 7.68 -10.79 10.99
N VAL A 132 8.46 -10.69 9.89
CA VAL A 132 9.91 -10.95 9.93
C VAL A 132 10.62 -9.92 10.80
N LEU A 133 10.30 -8.64 10.65
CA LEU A 133 10.92 -7.55 11.40
C LEU A 133 10.71 -7.70 12.92
N GLU A 134 9.50 -8.14 13.31
CA GLU A 134 9.07 -8.28 14.72
C GLU A 134 9.34 -9.67 15.32
N ASP A 135 10.04 -10.57 14.61
CA ASP A 135 10.30 -11.97 15.05
C ASP A 135 9.01 -12.78 15.29
N LYS A 136 7.96 -12.51 14.53
CA LYS A 136 6.65 -13.17 14.62
C LYS A 136 6.39 -14.19 13.50
N MET A 137 7.39 -14.51 12.69
CA MET A 137 7.25 -15.47 11.59
C MET A 137 6.96 -16.87 12.10
N GLU A 138 5.95 -17.50 11.51
CA GLU A 138 5.61 -18.90 11.77
C GLU A 138 6.03 -19.78 10.58
N PRO A 139 6.53 -21.01 10.82
CA PRO A 139 6.92 -21.93 9.73
C PRO A 139 5.78 -22.22 8.76
N GLU A 140 4.54 -22.12 9.23
CA GLU A 140 3.33 -22.35 8.42
C GLU A 140 3.21 -21.37 7.26
N TYR A 141 3.64 -20.13 7.41
CA TYR A 141 3.57 -19.13 6.33
C TYR A 141 4.53 -19.49 5.16
N VAL A 142 5.72 -20.02 5.48
CA VAL A 142 6.64 -20.53 4.46
C VAL A 142 6.04 -21.77 3.77
N SER A 143 5.36 -22.65 4.52
CA SER A 143 4.70 -23.82 3.97
C SER A 143 3.57 -23.43 3.02
N GLN A 144 2.76 -22.44 3.37
CA GLN A 144 1.71 -21.89 2.51
C GLN A 144 2.30 -21.24 1.25
N MET A 145 3.42 -20.50 1.37
CA MET A 145 4.09 -19.94 0.20
C MET A 145 4.58 -21.02 -0.76
N LYS A 146 5.16 -22.10 -0.24
CA LYS A 146 5.57 -23.25 -1.08
C LYS A 146 4.39 -23.92 -1.77
N ALA A 147 3.27 -24.09 -1.08
CA ALA A 147 2.05 -24.59 -1.69
C ALA A 147 1.53 -23.66 -2.80
N MET A 148 1.68 -22.35 -2.65
CA MET A 148 1.38 -21.37 -3.70
C MET A 148 2.33 -21.53 -4.91
N CYS A 149 3.62 -21.78 -4.67
CA CYS A 149 4.58 -22.07 -5.75
C CYS A 149 4.24 -23.34 -6.53
N GLU A 150 3.71 -24.38 -5.85
CA GLU A 150 3.25 -25.62 -6.50
C GLU A 150 2.08 -25.39 -7.49
N LEU A 151 1.30 -24.31 -7.30
CA LEU A 151 0.27 -23.89 -8.26
C LEU A 151 0.85 -23.03 -9.39
N LEU A 152 1.81 -22.16 -9.09
CA LEU A 152 2.38 -21.18 -10.01
C LEU A 152 3.32 -21.82 -11.05
N TYR A 153 4.29 -22.60 -10.61
CA TYR A 153 5.38 -23.09 -11.47
C TYR A 153 4.91 -23.98 -12.62
N PRO A 154 3.96 -24.92 -12.44
CA PRO A 154 3.44 -25.70 -13.56
C PRO A 154 2.76 -24.88 -14.66
N THR A 155 2.34 -23.64 -14.34
CA THR A 155 1.71 -22.71 -15.29
C THR A 155 2.69 -21.72 -15.89
N ASN A 156 4.01 -21.96 -15.73
CA ASN A 156 5.08 -21.06 -16.16
C ASN A 156 4.93 -19.64 -15.56
N THR A 157 4.58 -19.54 -14.25
CA THR A 157 4.29 -18.24 -13.60
C THR A 157 5.20 -18.01 -12.39
N ASN A 158 5.77 -16.82 -12.29
CA ASN A 158 6.34 -16.24 -11.08
C ASN A 158 5.51 -15.04 -10.64
N ILE A 159 5.55 -14.75 -9.35
CA ILE A 159 5.05 -13.52 -8.73
C ILE A 159 6.21 -12.79 -8.05
N ASP A 160 5.98 -11.58 -7.56
CA ASP A 160 6.97 -10.89 -6.73
C ASP A 160 6.90 -11.42 -5.29
N TYR A 161 7.87 -12.27 -4.94
CA TYR A 161 7.97 -12.94 -3.63
C TYR A 161 8.46 -12.02 -2.50
N PHE A 162 8.60 -10.72 -2.73
CA PHE A 162 9.05 -9.81 -1.69
C PHE A 162 8.01 -9.71 -0.55
N PRO A 163 8.42 -9.76 0.73
CA PRO A 163 7.50 -9.98 1.85
C PRO A 163 6.48 -8.86 2.09
N THR A 164 6.67 -7.67 1.55
CA THR A 164 5.66 -6.60 1.60
C THR A 164 4.43 -6.90 0.75
N ASN A 165 4.54 -7.84 -0.21
CA ASN A 165 3.46 -8.22 -1.11
C ASN A 165 2.56 -9.32 -0.55
N PHE A 166 2.76 -9.71 0.71
CA PHE A 166 1.97 -10.75 1.37
C PHE A 166 1.45 -10.27 2.71
N VAL A 167 0.15 -10.46 2.95
CA VAL A 167 -0.52 -10.14 4.21
C VAL A 167 -1.05 -11.42 4.84
N VAL A 168 -0.89 -11.55 6.15
CA VAL A 168 -1.46 -12.65 6.95
C VAL A 168 -2.78 -12.18 7.56
N ASN A 169 -3.87 -12.89 7.25
CA ASN A 169 -5.16 -12.70 7.86
C ASN A 169 -5.66 -14.05 8.40
N ASN A 170 -5.96 -14.13 9.71
CA ASN A 170 -6.41 -15.34 10.39
C ASN A 170 -5.53 -16.58 10.12
N GLY A 171 -4.20 -16.41 10.05
CA GLY A 171 -3.24 -17.48 9.81
C GLY A 171 -3.08 -17.91 8.35
N GLU A 172 -3.75 -17.25 7.41
CA GLU A 172 -3.64 -17.50 5.99
C GLU A 172 -2.92 -16.36 5.28
N ILE A 173 -2.03 -16.68 4.34
CA ILE A 173 -1.32 -15.69 3.53
C ILE A 173 -2.12 -15.31 2.27
N PHE A 174 -2.13 -14.00 1.96
CA PHE A 174 -2.73 -13.43 0.76
C PHE A 174 -1.66 -12.69 -0.03
N TYR A 175 -1.54 -12.95 -1.32
CA TYR A 175 -0.72 -12.16 -2.24
C TYR A 175 -1.49 -10.89 -2.61
N ILE A 176 -1.07 -9.72 -2.12
CA ILE A 176 -1.83 -8.47 -2.23
C ILE A 176 -1.48 -7.62 -3.47
N ASP A 177 -0.41 -7.95 -4.18
CA ASP A 177 -0.12 -7.41 -5.49
C ASP A 177 -0.63 -8.38 -6.58
N TYR A 178 -0.90 -7.88 -7.78
CA TYR A 178 -1.35 -8.74 -8.88
C TYR A 178 -0.23 -9.01 -9.90
N GLU A 179 0.93 -8.36 -9.76
CA GLU A 179 2.04 -8.50 -10.71
C GLU A 179 2.48 -9.96 -10.82
N CYS A 180 2.47 -10.49 -12.04
CA CYS A 180 3.04 -11.79 -12.33
C CYS A 180 3.83 -11.78 -13.65
N ASN A 181 4.80 -12.66 -13.74
CA ASN A 181 5.72 -12.78 -14.86
C ASN A 181 5.85 -14.24 -15.27
N ASP A 182 6.48 -14.50 -16.42
CA ASP A 182 6.87 -15.85 -16.79
C ASP A 182 7.91 -16.40 -15.80
N TYR A 183 7.85 -17.70 -15.57
CA TYR A 183 8.75 -18.37 -14.63
C TYR A 183 10.21 -18.20 -15.03
N MET A 184 11.01 -17.77 -14.04
CA MET A 184 12.46 -17.72 -14.10
C MET A 184 13.03 -18.30 -12.79
N GLU A 185 13.86 -19.32 -12.91
CA GLU A 185 14.42 -20.04 -11.75
C GLU A 185 15.23 -19.13 -10.82
N GLU A 186 15.93 -18.16 -11.37
CA GLU A 186 16.74 -17.22 -10.59
C GLU A 186 15.87 -16.32 -9.69
N TRP A 187 14.62 -16.05 -10.07
CA TRP A 187 13.66 -15.17 -9.37
C TRP A 187 12.52 -15.93 -8.69
N ASN A 188 12.64 -17.26 -8.58
CA ASN A 188 11.66 -18.05 -7.87
C ASN A 188 11.77 -17.87 -6.34
N PHE A 189 10.82 -18.46 -5.62
CA PHE A 189 10.79 -18.33 -4.16
C PHE A 189 12.02 -18.94 -3.50
N GLU A 190 12.48 -20.12 -3.95
CA GLU A 190 13.56 -20.88 -3.36
C GLU A 190 14.93 -20.20 -3.54
N ASN A 191 15.18 -19.57 -4.69
CA ASN A 191 16.46 -18.97 -5.03
C ASN A 191 16.56 -17.49 -4.62
N TRP A 192 15.41 -16.78 -4.66
CA TRP A 192 15.36 -15.35 -4.38
C TRP A 192 14.45 -15.00 -3.21
N GLY A 193 13.16 -15.32 -3.27
CA GLY A 193 12.16 -14.85 -2.31
C GLY A 193 12.47 -15.23 -0.87
N ILE A 194 12.86 -16.47 -0.63
CA ILE A 194 13.15 -17.02 0.72
C ILE A 194 14.19 -16.19 1.50
N LYS A 195 15.09 -15.49 0.80
CA LYS A 195 16.11 -14.64 1.41
C LYS A 195 15.54 -13.49 2.22
N TYR A 196 14.28 -13.10 1.94
CA TYR A 196 13.61 -11.99 2.58
C TYR A 196 12.52 -12.43 3.59
N TRP A 197 12.27 -13.75 3.71
CA TRP A 197 11.25 -14.30 4.61
C TRP A 197 11.77 -14.69 5.99
N SER A 198 12.96 -14.26 6.32
CA SER A 198 13.58 -14.34 7.66
C SER A 198 14.64 -13.26 7.78
N LYS A 199 15.18 -13.03 8.99
CA LYS A 199 16.25 -12.03 9.25
C LYS A 199 17.61 -12.50 8.71
N THR A 200 17.68 -12.70 7.39
CA THR A 200 18.92 -12.96 6.67
C THR A 200 19.76 -11.68 6.54
N PRO A 201 21.04 -11.77 6.16
CA PRO A 201 21.82 -10.58 5.82
C PRO A 201 21.18 -9.70 4.76
N GLU A 202 20.57 -10.31 3.73
CA GLU A 202 19.88 -9.60 2.64
C GLU A 202 18.65 -8.83 3.15
N PHE A 203 17.82 -9.44 3.99
CA PHE A 203 16.69 -8.77 4.62
C PHE A 203 17.12 -7.59 5.49
N LEU A 204 18.16 -7.82 6.36
CA LEU A 204 18.65 -6.78 7.27
C LEU A 204 19.29 -5.62 6.51
N GLN A 205 20.02 -5.89 5.43
CA GLN A 205 20.55 -4.86 4.55
C GLN A 205 19.41 -4.03 3.93
N TYR A 206 18.37 -4.69 3.40
CA TYR A 206 17.20 -4.00 2.85
C TYR A 206 16.53 -3.07 3.89
N VAL A 207 16.37 -3.55 5.13
CA VAL A 207 15.80 -2.75 6.23
C VAL A 207 16.65 -1.51 6.53
N GLU A 208 17.97 -1.64 6.50
CA GLU A 208 18.89 -0.53 6.76
C GLU A 208 18.85 0.54 5.65
N GLU A 209 18.74 0.12 4.39
CA GLU A 209 18.70 1.00 3.21
C GLU A 209 17.36 1.76 3.07
N HIS A 210 16.28 1.29 3.70
CA HIS A 210 14.93 1.85 3.58
C HIS A 210 14.36 2.42 4.88
N ARG A 211 15.22 2.67 5.87
CA ARG A 211 14.87 3.31 7.16
C ARG A 211 14.65 4.82 7.07
#